data_ed09a08e948b12ea83dbaf705483d232
#
_entry.id   ed09a08e948b12ea83dbaf705483d232
#
_cell.length_a   1.000
_cell.length_b   1.000
_cell.length_c   1.000
_cell.angle_alpha   90.00
_cell.angle_beta   90.00
_cell.angle_gamma   90.00
#
_symmetry.space_group_name_H-M   'P 1'
#
loop_
_entity.id
_entity.type
_entity.pdbx_description
1 polymer ?
#
loop_
_entity_poly.entity_id
_entity_poly.type
_entity_poly.pdbx_seq_one_letter_code
_entity_poly.pdbx_strand_id
1 'polypeptide(L)'
;MLGVAALAGCGDTTDPTPTESVAPGTTVTPSHYLALVREAVAAARAADIRLAALPGGLTAAQARAAAPGLAAAAERAERAAQQLSAARLEDQRLETQRKSIAPLDVALAGALRNAADAAQAGNVAALATAVAAASSAAAAIRAAAAPSS
;
A
#
# COMPACT_ATOMS: atom_id res chain seq x y z
N MET A 1 -4.67 -23.75 -56.11
CA MET A 1 -3.32 -23.14 -56.26
C MET A 1 -3.10 -22.10 -55.22
N LEU A 2 -1.99 -22.29 -54.44
CA LEU A 2 -1.26 -21.33 -53.58
C LEU A 2 -2.11 -20.63 -52.47
N GLY A 3 -1.97 -20.82 -51.20
CA GLY A 3 -0.75 -21.09 -50.41
C GLY A 3 -0.01 -19.82 -50.04
N VAL A 4 -0.38 -19.12 -48.94
CA VAL A 4 0.52 -18.18 -48.28
C VAL A 4 0.41 -18.38 -46.78
N ALA A 5 1.53 -18.77 -46.18
CA ALA A 5 1.76 -18.88 -44.75
C ALA A 5 1.84 -17.49 -44.11
N ALA A 6 1.16 -17.26 -43.01
CA ALA A 6 1.33 -16.11 -42.16
C ALA A 6 2.29 -16.46 -41.03
N LEU A 7 3.39 -15.73 -40.96
CA LEU A 7 4.41 -15.79 -39.92
C LEU A 7 3.86 -15.32 -38.59
N ALA A 8 4.02 -16.15 -37.57
CA ALA A 8 3.82 -15.81 -36.18
C ALA A 8 4.85 -14.77 -35.75
N GLY A 9 4.37 -13.57 -35.37
CA GLY A 9 5.15 -12.59 -34.66
C GLY A 9 5.02 -12.85 -33.16
N CYS A 10 6.04 -13.47 -32.55
CA CYS A 10 6.21 -13.48 -31.11
C CYS A 10 6.56 -12.05 -30.66
N GLY A 11 5.57 -11.34 -30.15
CA GLY A 11 5.75 -10.13 -29.39
C GLY A 11 5.62 -10.49 -27.91
N ASP A 12 6.74 -10.82 -27.28
CA ASP A 12 6.81 -11.00 -25.82
C ASP A 12 6.85 -9.62 -25.17
N THR A 13 5.69 -8.98 -25.08
CA THR A 13 5.50 -7.83 -24.24
C THR A 13 5.13 -8.36 -22.86
N THR A 14 6.13 -8.50 -21.99
CA THR A 14 5.94 -8.76 -20.56
C THR A 14 5.28 -7.53 -19.95
N ASP A 15 3.98 -7.44 -20.12
CA ASP A 15 3.13 -6.50 -19.38
C ASP A 15 3.27 -6.84 -17.89
N PRO A 16 3.55 -5.87 -17.00
CA PRO A 16 3.58 -6.16 -15.56
C PRO A 16 2.20 -6.62 -15.14
N THR A 17 2.07 -7.91 -14.93
CA THR A 17 0.83 -8.55 -14.48
C THR A 17 0.31 -7.80 -13.26
N PRO A 18 -0.95 -7.32 -13.25
CA PRO A 18 -1.55 -6.74 -12.07
C PRO A 18 -1.42 -7.75 -10.94
N THR A 19 -0.94 -7.32 -9.77
CA THR A 19 -0.72 -8.16 -8.60
C THR A 19 -2.01 -8.92 -8.30
N GLU A 20 -2.01 -10.22 -8.59
CA GLU A 20 -3.18 -11.09 -8.45
C GLU A 20 -3.62 -11.08 -6.99
N SER A 21 -4.89 -10.81 -6.75
CA SER A 21 -5.44 -10.71 -5.40
C SER A 21 -5.30 -12.05 -4.67
N VAL A 22 -4.56 -12.06 -3.58
CA VAL A 22 -4.31 -13.26 -2.78
C VAL A 22 -5.57 -13.64 -2.00
N ALA A 23 -6.09 -14.84 -2.21
CA ALA A 23 -7.20 -15.38 -1.42
C ALA A 23 -6.74 -15.64 0.04
N PRO A 24 -7.63 -15.49 1.04
CA PRO A 24 -7.29 -15.70 2.44
C PRO A 24 -6.67 -17.07 2.71
N GLY A 25 -5.51 -17.10 3.37
CA GLY A 25 -4.80 -18.33 3.73
C GLY A 25 -4.03 -18.99 2.59
N THR A 26 -3.91 -18.36 1.43
CA THR A 26 -3.13 -18.88 0.29
C THR A 26 -1.63 -18.89 0.62
N THR A 27 -0.99 -20.06 0.47
CA THR A 27 0.46 -20.14 0.55
C THR A 27 1.10 -19.50 -0.68
N VAL A 28 1.96 -18.53 -0.45
CA VAL A 28 2.66 -17.78 -1.50
C VAL A 28 4.14 -18.12 -1.53
N THR A 29 4.76 -17.97 -2.71
CA THR A 29 6.20 -18.15 -2.85
C THR A 29 6.97 -17.01 -2.19
N PRO A 30 8.25 -17.22 -1.79
CA PRO A 30 9.08 -16.13 -1.28
C PRO A 30 9.19 -14.92 -2.21
N SER A 31 9.28 -15.14 -3.52
CA SER A 31 9.34 -14.07 -4.52
C SER A 31 8.04 -13.26 -4.58
N HIS A 32 6.90 -13.93 -4.51
CA HIS A 32 5.60 -13.26 -4.45
C HIS A 32 5.47 -12.44 -3.15
N TYR A 33 5.85 -13.02 -2.01
CA TYR A 33 5.88 -12.29 -0.74
C TYR A 33 6.73 -11.02 -0.80
N LEU A 34 7.93 -11.10 -1.37
CA LEU A 34 8.78 -9.92 -1.54
C LEU A 34 8.15 -8.85 -2.43
N ALA A 35 7.32 -9.24 -3.42
CA ALA A 35 6.55 -8.28 -4.22
C ALA A 35 5.47 -7.61 -3.36
N LEU A 36 4.75 -8.35 -2.51
CA LEU A 36 3.78 -7.78 -1.58
C LEU A 36 4.41 -6.80 -0.59
N VAL A 37 5.58 -7.12 -0.04
CA VAL A 37 6.32 -6.22 0.86
C VAL A 37 6.75 -4.95 0.13
N ARG A 38 7.20 -5.05 -1.13
CA ARG A 38 7.53 -3.86 -1.94
C ARG A 38 6.31 -2.98 -2.17
N GLU A 39 5.14 -3.56 -2.41
CA GLU A 39 3.90 -2.81 -2.57
C GLU A 39 3.48 -2.11 -1.27
N ALA A 40 3.61 -2.77 -0.12
CA ALA A 40 3.38 -2.16 1.19
C ALA A 40 4.31 -0.96 1.44
N VAL A 41 5.60 -1.12 1.17
CA VAL A 41 6.58 -0.03 1.29
C VAL A 41 6.29 1.10 0.29
N ALA A 42 5.85 0.77 -0.93
CA ALA A 42 5.46 1.78 -1.92
C ALA A 42 4.20 2.53 -1.50
N ALA A 43 3.21 1.86 -0.91
CA ALA A 43 2.03 2.50 -0.33
C ALA A 43 2.41 3.44 0.82
N ALA A 44 3.29 3.00 1.73
CA ALA A 44 3.78 3.82 2.84
C ALA A 44 4.53 5.08 2.34
N ARG A 45 5.39 4.95 1.32
CA ARG A 45 6.09 6.09 0.71
C ARG A 45 5.14 7.06 0.02
N ALA A 46 4.15 6.55 -0.70
CA ALA A 46 3.14 7.38 -1.34
C ALA A 46 2.29 8.14 -0.31
N ALA A 47 1.97 7.50 0.82
CA ALA A 47 1.31 8.15 1.95
C ALA A 47 2.17 9.29 2.50
N ASP A 48 3.45 9.05 2.81
CA ASP A 48 4.35 10.07 3.32
C ASP A 48 4.43 11.30 2.39
N ILE A 49 4.56 11.09 1.08
CA ILE A 49 4.60 12.17 0.10
C ILE A 49 3.30 12.99 0.15
N ARG A 50 2.15 12.34 0.27
CA ARG A 50 0.85 13.00 0.37
C ARG A 50 0.71 13.80 1.67
N LEU A 51 1.12 13.20 2.78
CA LEU A 51 1.05 13.85 4.10
C LEU A 51 2.01 15.04 4.19
N ALA A 52 3.23 14.91 3.65
CA ALA A 52 4.22 15.99 3.61
C ALA A 52 3.79 17.16 2.70
N ALA A 53 2.93 16.92 1.72
CA ALA A 53 2.38 17.95 0.84
C ALA A 53 1.27 18.80 1.51
N LEU A 54 0.79 18.41 2.68
CA LEU A 54 -0.20 19.19 3.42
C LEU A 54 0.47 20.43 4.02
N PRO A 55 -0.06 21.64 3.76
CA PRO A 55 0.52 22.85 4.30
C PRO A 55 0.37 22.91 5.83
N GLY A 56 1.36 23.51 6.51
CA GLY A 56 1.22 23.84 7.92
C GLY A 56 0.13 24.89 8.12
N GLY A 57 -0.73 24.73 9.11
CA GLY A 57 -1.83 25.68 9.37
C GLY A 57 -2.99 25.57 8.39
N LEU A 58 -3.34 24.35 7.98
CA LEU A 58 -4.48 24.05 7.10
C LEU A 58 -5.77 24.76 7.55
N THR A 59 -6.47 25.34 6.57
CA THR A 59 -7.87 25.76 6.74
C THR A 59 -8.81 24.56 6.49
N ALA A 60 -10.05 24.64 6.97
CA ALA A 60 -11.07 23.61 6.70
C ALA A 60 -11.33 23.40 5.20
N ALA A 61 -11.23 24.46 4.39
CA ALA A 61 -11.40 24.36 2.94
C ALA A 61 -10.24 23.61 2.27
N GLN A 62 -9.00 23.90 2.69
CA GLN A 62 -7.80 23.19 2.21
C GLN A 62 -7.81 21.71 2.65
N ALA A 63 -8.26 21.42 3.87
CA ALA A 63 -8.46 20.07 4.34
C ALA A 63 -9.41 19.29 3.42
N ARG A 64 -10.60 19.85 3.12
CA ARG A 64 -11.56 19.22 2.22
C ARG A 64 -11.01 19.00 0.81
N ALA A 65 -10.22 19.93 0.30
CA ALA A 65 -9.56 19.77 -1.00
C ALA A 65 -8.55 18.60 -1.03
N ALA A 66 -7.93 18.28 0.11
CA ALA A 66 -6.99 17.16 0.23
C ALA A 66 -7.67 15.80 0.41
N ALA A 67 -8.94 15.76 0.82
CA ALA A 67 -9.66 14.52 1.18
C ALA A 67 -9.64 13.44 0.09
N PRO A 68 -9.87 13.71 -1.21
CA PRO A 68 -9.84 12.67 -2.25
C PRO A 68 -8.47 12.02 -2.39
N GLY A 69 -7.39 12.80 -2.24
CA GLY A 69 -6.02 12.28 -2.30
C GLY A 69 -5.68 11.37 -1.11
N LEU A 70 -6.17 11.71 0.08
CA LEU A 70 -6.03 10.88 1.28
C LEU A 70 -6.86 9.60 1.19
N ALA A 71 -8.08 9.67 0.66
CA ALA A 71 -8.92 8.50 0.41
C ALA A 71 -8.26 7.52 -0.56
N ALA A 72 -7.71 8.00 -1.68
CA ALA A 72 -6.99 7.16 -2.63
C ALA A 72 -5.74 6.51 -2.01
N ALA A 73 -5.03 7.22 -1.13
CA ALA A 73 -3.91 6.65 -0.39
C ALA A 73 -4.36 5.57 0.60
N ALA A 74 -5.50 5.78 1.29
CA ALA A 74 -6.10 4.79 2.19
C ALA A 74 -6.47 3.50 1.44
N GLU A 75 -7.14 3.60 0.31
CA GLU A 75 -7.52 2.45 -0.52
C GLU A 75 -6.29 1.65 -0.99
N ARG A 76 -5.21 2.33 -1.35
CA ARG A 76 -3.96 1.66 -1.73
C ARG A 76 -3.35 0.90 -0.56
N ALA A 77 -3.27 1.53 0.62
CA ALA A 77 -2.75 0.90 1.83
C ALA A 77 -3.64 -0.29 2.25
N GLU A 78 -4.96 -0.19 2.12
CA GLU A 78 -5.88 -1.29 2.41
C GLU A 78 -5.65 -2.50 1.50
N ARG A 79 -5.48 -2.28 0.20
CA ARG A 79 -5.18 -3.40 -0.71
C ARG A 79 -3.87 -4.10 -0.33
N ALA A 80 -2.82 -3.35 -0.01
CA ALA A 80 -1.55 -3.92 0.46
C ALA A 80 -1.73 -4.70 1.77
N ALA A 81 -2.46 -4.15 2.74
CA ALA A 81 -2.76 -4.79 4.01
C ALA A 81 -3.56 -6.09 3.84
N GLN A 82 -4.56 -6.10 2.97
CA GLN A 82 -5.37 -7.28 2.67
C GLN A 82 -4.53 -8.40 2.06
N GLN A 83 -3.69 -8.07 1.09
CA GLN A 83 -2.83 -9.05 0.42
C GLN A 83 -1.79 -9.65 1.37
N LEU A 84 -1.11 -8.83 2.18
CA LEU A 84 -0.17 -9.32 3.19
C LEU A 84 -0.86 -10.14 4.28
N SER A 85 -2.05 -9.74 4.71
CA SER A 85 -2.81 -10.48 5.73
C SER A 85 -3.32 -11.83 5.21
N ALA A 86 -3.69 -11.90 3.94
CA ALA A 86 -4.18 -13.11 3.28
C ALA A 86 -3.07 -14.13 3.01
N ALA A 87 -1.85 -13.68 2.74
CA ALA A 87 -0.71 -14.53 2.42
C ALA A 87 -0.29 -15.42 3.60
N ARG A 88 0.23 -16.62 3.28
CA ARG A 88 0.90 -17.53 4.21
C ARG A 88 2.22 -17.97 3.58
N LEU A 89 3.21 -18.25 4.41
CA LEU A 89 4.53 -18.68 3.97
C LEU A 89 4.95 -19.94 4.72
N GLU A 90 5.57 -20.88 4.01
CA GLU A 90 6.17 -22.06 4.60
C GLU A 90 7.49 -21.71 5.30
N ASP A 91 8.24 -20.75 4.77
CA ASP A 91 9.44 -20.23 5.41
C ASP A 91 9.08 -19.46 6.69
N GLN A 92 9.50 -20.02 7.83
CA GLN A 92 9.17 -19.48 9.15
C GLN A 92 9.75 -18.07 9.39
N ARG A 93 10.90 -17.74 8.82
CA ARG A 93 11.53 -16.43 8.94
C ARG A 93 10.70 -15.38 8.20
N LEU A 94 10.31 -15.67 6.96
CA LEU A 94 9.48 -14.79 6.15
C LEU A 94 8.07 -14.66 6.75
N GLU A 95 7.50 -15.73 7.29
CA GLU A 95 6.21 -15.69 7.98
C GLU A 95 6.27 -14.82 9.25
N THR A 96 7.37 -14.85 9.99
CA THR A 96 7.60 -13.97 11.14
C THR A 96 7.69 -12.51 10.70
N GLN A 97 8.41 -12.22 9.62
CA GLN A 97 8.46 -10.87 9.05
C GLN A 97 7.09 -10.41 8.58
N ARG A 98 6.33 -11.25 7.89
CA ARG A 98 4.95 -10.95 7.48
C ARG A 98 4.07 -10.56 8.67
N LYS A 99 4.14 -11.33 9.76
CA LYS A 99 3.39 -11.07 10.99
C LYS A 99 3.76 -9.75 11.65
N SER A 100 4.95 -9.25 11.44
CA SER A 100 5.36 -7.93 11.94
C SER A 100 4.90 -6.79 11.02
N ILE A 101 4.87 -6.98 9.70
CA ILE A 101 4.50 -5.93 8.72
C ILE A 101 2.98 -5.80 8.56
N ALA A 102 2.25 -6.90 8.43
CA ALA A 102 0.82 -6.87 8.13
C ALA A 102 -0.02 -6.00 9.09
N PRO A 103 0.14 -6.06 10.43
CA PRO A 103 -0.60 -5.18 11.32
C PRO A 103 -0.23 -3.69 11.17
N LEU A 104 1.00 -3.37 10.76
CA LEU A 104 1.43 -2.00 10.50
C LEU A 104 0.74 -1.43 9.25
N ASP A 105 0.58 -2.25 8.21
CA ASP A 105 -0.17 -1.86 7.01
C ASP A 105 -1.65 -1.62 7.32
N VAL A 106 -2.27 -2.46 8.15
CA VAL A 106 -3.65 -2.25 8.63
C VAL A 106 -3.74 -0.94 9.41
N ALA A 107 -2.77 -0.65 10.27
CA ALA A 107 -2.72 0.60 11.03
C ALA A 107 -2.55 1.83 10.11
N LEU A 108 -1.70 1.74 9.08
CA LEU A 108 -1.53 2.80 8.08
C LEU A 108 -2.84 3.06 7.32
N ALA A 109 -3.49 2.01 6.85
CA ALA A 109 -4.75 2.12 6.12
C ALA A 109 -5.84 2.77 6.98
N GLY A 110 -5.99 2.35 8.23
CA GLY A 110 -6.94 2.94 9.18
C GLY A 110 -6.65 4.41 9.48
N ALA A 111 -5.38 4.76 9.70
CA ALA A 111 -4.98 6.15 9.95
C ALA A 111 -5.23 7.05 8.74
N LEU A 112 -4.94 6.57 7.51
CA LEU A 112 -5.22 7.31 6.28
C LEU A 112 -6.72 7.48 6.04
N ARG A 113 -7.54 6.49 6.35
CA ARG A 113 -9.00 6.59 6.29
C ARG A 113 -9.51 7.65 7.27
N ASN A 114 -9.06 7.62 8.52
CA ASN A 114 -9.40 8.63 9.52
C ASN A 114 -8.96 10.04 9.07
N ALA A 115 -7.79 10.15 8.41
CA ALA A 115 -7.33 11.41 7.85
C ALA A 115 -8.25 11.90 6.72
N ALA A 116 -8.69 11.01 5.81
CA ALA A 116 -9.62 11.35 4.73
C ALA A 116 -10.97 11.81 5.28
N ASP A 117 -11.53 11.12 6.26
CA ASP A 117 -12.81 11.46 6.89
C ASP A 117 -12.73 12.80 7.63
N ALA A 118 -11.65 13.02 8.41
CA ALA A 118 -11.41 14.30 9.09
C ALA A 118 -11.24 15.45 8.09
N ALA A 119 -10.53 15.21 7.00
CA ALA A 119 -10.37 16.18 5.91
C ALA A 119 -11.69 16.49 5.23
N GLN A 120 -12.51 15.49 4.91
CA GLN A 120 -13.84 15.66 4.33
C GLN A 120 -14.75 16.49 5.24
N ALA A 121 -14.71 16.26 6.55
CA ALA A 121 -15.43 17.04 7.53
C ALA A 121 -14.85 18.46 7.72
N GLY A 122 -13.65 18.75 7.25
CA GLY A 122 -12.93 20.00 7.51
C GLY A 122 -12.44 20.11 8.97
N ASN A 123 -12.32 18.99 9.68
CA ASN A 123 -11.84 18.93 11.06
C ASN A 123 -10.31 18.88 11.09
N VAL A 124 -9.67 20.04 11.11
CA VAL A 124 -8.20 20.19 11.05
C VAL A 124 -7.49 19.53 12.23
N ALA A 125 -8.09 19.57 13.43
CA ALA A 125 -7.47 18.97 14.62
C ALA A 125 -7.46 17.43 14.53
N ALA A 126 -8.58 16.82 14.15
CA ALA A 126 -8.65 15.38 13.93
C ALA A 126 -7.74 14.94 12.76
N LEU A 127 -7.67 15.74 11.70
CA LEU A 127 -6.77 15.50 10.57
C LEU A 127 -5.31 15.48 11.03
N ALA A 128 -4.86 16.45 11.83
CA ALA A 128 -3.49 16.50 12.34
C ALA A 128 -3.13 15.26 13.15
N THR A 129 -4.05 14.80 14.01
CA THR A 129 -3.87 13.55 14.80
C THR A 129 -3.75 12.33 13.89
N ALA A 130 -4.63 12.20 12.89
CA ALA A 130 -4.62 11.08 11.96
C ALA A 130 -3.38 11.08 11.06
N VAL A 131 -2.90 12.25 10.63
CA VAL A 131 -1.65 12.44 9.87
C VAL A 131 -0.45 11.95 10.68
N ALA A 132 -0.35 12.32 11.96
CA ALA A 132 0.73 11.86 12.83
C ALA A 132 0.72 10.32 12.99
N ALA A 133 -0.45 9.73 13.16
CA ALA A 133 -0.60 8.27 13.24
C ALA A 133 -0.20 7.57 11.93
N ALA A 134 -0.62 8.11 10.78
CA ALA A 134 -0.27 7.57 9.46
C ALA A 134 1.24 7.65 9.20
N SER A 135 1.87 8.78 9.50
CA SER A 135 3.32 8.94 9.35
C SER A 135 4.12 7.99 10.24
N SER A 136 3.66 7.77 11.48
CA SER A 136 4.26 6.78 12.39
C SER A 136 4.16 5.36 11.84
N ALA A 137 3.00 4.95 11.36
CA ALA A 137 2.78 3.63 10.78
C ALA A 137 3.62 3.43 9.51
N ALA A 138 3.69 4.43 8.62
CA ALA A 138 4.51 4.38 7.41
C ALA A 138 6.01 4.23 7.74
N ALA A 139 6.51 4.93 8.75
CA ALA A 139 7.90 4.79 9.22
C ALA A 139 8.16 3.39 9.77
N ALA A 140 7.24 2.83 10.56
CA ALA A 140 7.35 1.49 11.12
C ALA A 140 7.37 0.40 10.04
N ILE A 141 6.56 0.52 8.98
CA ILE A 141 6.58 -0.41 7.83
C ILE A 141 7.96 -0.41 7.17
N ARG A 142 8.53 0.76 6.90
CA ARG A 142 9.86 0.86 6.29
C ARG A 142 10.95 0.25 7.17
N ALA A 143 10.86 0.44 8.47
CA ALA A 143 11.81 -0.15 9.42
C ALA A 143 11.68 -1.68 9.47
N ALA A 144 10.45 -2.22 9.52
CA ALA A 144 10.19 -3.65 9.55
C ALA A 144 10.53 -4.37 8.24
N ALA A 145 10.47 -3.65 7.10
CA ALA A 145 10.80 -4.17 5.78
C ALA A 145 12.31 -4.08 5.46
N ALA A 146 13.10 -3.36 6.28
CA ALA A 146 14.53 -3.26 6.09
C ALA A 146 15.21 -4.64 6.29
N PRO A 147 16.24 -4.98 5.50
CA PRO A 147 16.98 -6.23 5.71
C PRO A 147 17.62 -6.21 7.09
N SER A 148 17.42 -7.29 7.86
CA SER A 148 18.14 -7.49 9.12
C SER A 148 19.61 -7.68 8.81
N SER A 149 20.47 -6.81 9.30
CA SER A 149 21.94 -6.87 9.20
C SER A 149 22.50 -8.06 9.96
#